data_48042064ea1362a1e9495e187c969af7
#
_entry.id   48042064ea1362a1e9495e187c969af7
#
_cell.length_a   1.000
_cell.length_b   1.000
_cell.length_c   1.000
_cell.angle_alpha   90.00
_cell.angle_beta   90.00
_cell.angle_gamma   90.00
#
_symmetry.space_group_name_H-M   'P 1'
#
loop_
_entity.id
_entity.type
_entity.pdbx_description
1 polymer ?
#
loop_
_entity_poly.entity_id
_entity_poly.type
_entity_poly.pdbx_seq_one_letter_code
_entity_poly.pdbx_strand_id
1 'polypeptide(L)'
;MKKVSIIIVTYNSEKDIYDCITSIIENSDIPLSEIELIVVDNNSTGCDTMFKKLKTLWGEDIVLIKNNSNGGYGQGNNVGIRRCSAPLVLIMNPDVRLVCPIFHKAIDRFSKDKSMCMLGMKQWLTLEDPSTNSFTCTYMMNGYLSTILSALCTRLDIYIAKYMHFSGSCFFINKAMFEAIGLFDESVFLYGEEDDIHYRLMHRFKKCKMVYDNSLKYLHLTKERQPDIKYEKTLIDVAVIQNKKKGYDERITLKNRLRCINLQIFRERLRIMFGKNDKTLLNILEGLKLYVKEKRQNSKLPQ
;
A
#
# COMPACT_ATOMS: atom_id res chain seq x y z
N MET A 1 13.27 -13.22 -22.29
CA MET A 1 13.58 -11.99 -21.51
C MET A 1 12.43 -11.77 -20.50
N LYS A 2 12.75 -11.46 -19.25
CA LYS A 2 11.71 -11.22 -18.23
C LYS A 2 10.93 -9.95 -18.56
N LYS A 3 9.59 -10.01 -18.50
CA LYS A 3 8.68 -8.88 -18.76
C LYS A 3 8.18 -8.25 -17.47
N VAL A 4 7.98 -9.06 -16.42
CA VAL A 4 7.51 -8.62 -15.11
C VAL A 4 8.38 -9.25 -14.03
N SER A 5 8.85 -8.45 -13.08
CA SER A 5 9.42 -8.93 -11.82
C SER A 5 8.41 -8.74 -10.70
N ILE A 6 8.08 -9.80 -9.98
CA ILE A 6 7.18 -9.78 -8.84
C ILE A 6 8.01 -9.78 -7.57
N ILE A 7 7.83 -8.76 -6.74
CA ILE A 7 8.54 -8.61 -5.47
C ILE A 7 7.57 -8.90 -4.33
N ILE A 8 7.88 -9.88 -3.52
CA ILE A 8 7.11 -10.26 -2.33
C ILE A 8 8.02 -10.20 -1.12
N VAL A 9 7.68 -9.34 -0.16
CA VAL A 9 8.42 -9.22 1.11
C VAL A 9 7.70 -10.02 2.19
N THR A 10 8.41 -10.91 2.87
CA THR A 10 7.91 -11.72 3.97
C THR A 10 8.52 -11.28 5.30
N TYR A 11 7.70 -11.27 6.35
CA TYR A 11 8.13 -11.21 7.73
C TYR A 11 7.14 -12.03 8.58
N ASN A 12 7.57 -13.23 9.02
CA ASN A 12 6.73 -14.19 9.71
C ASN A 12 5.43 -14.54 8.95
N SER A 13 5.51 -14.58 7.61
CA SER A 13 4.37 -14.77 6.70
C SER A 13 4.38 -16.15 6.04
N GLU A 14 4.99 -17.16 6.64
CA GLU A 14 5.11 -18.51 6.07
C GLU A 14 3.74 -19.10 5.69
N LYS A 15 2.70 -18.82 6.48
CA LYS A 15 1.35 -19.33 6.22
C LYS A 15 0.72 -18.78 4.95
N ASP A 16 1.11 -17.58 4.53
CA ASP A 16 0.46 -16.85 3.45
C ASP A 16 1.22 -16.97 2.12
N ILE A 17 2.54 -17.10 2.16
CA ILE A 17 3.40 -17.01 0.96
C ILE A 17 3.12 -18.13 -0.07
N TYR A 18 2.81 -19.35 0.37
CA TYR A 18 2.62 -20.47 -0.55
C TYR A 18 1.39 -20.28 -1.43
N ASP A 19 0.24 -19.95 -0.84
CA ASP A 19 -0.98 -19.68 -1.59
C ASP A 19 -0.86 -18.39 -2.43
N CYS A 20 -0.07 -17.42 -1.97
CA CYS A 20 0.26 -16.23 -2.75
C CYS A 20 0.91 -16.63 -4.07
N ILE A 21 1.98 -17.42 -4.03
CA ILE A 21 2.71 -17.86 -5.22
C ILE A 21 1.83 -18.79 -6.07
N THR A 22 1.10 -19.72 -5.47
CA THR A 22 0.15 -20.57 -6.19
C THR A 22 -0.84 -19.72 -7.00
N SER A 23 -1.41 -18.68 -6.39
CA SER A 23 -2.36 -17.79 -7.08
C SER A 23 -1.74 -17.04 -8.27
N ILE A 24 -0.44 -16.70 -8.20
CA ILE A 24 0.29 -16.08 -9.31
C ILE A 24 0.41 -17.06 -10.48
N ILE A 25 0.78 -18.31 -10.20
CA ILE A 25 0.97 -19.33 -11.22
C ILE A 25 -0.35 -19.69 -11.90
N GLU A 26 -1.39 -19.92 -11.11
CA GLU A 26 -2.73 -20.30 -11.60
C GLU A 26 -3.42 -19.20 -12.42
N ASN A 27 -3.14 -17.92 -12.11
CA ASN A 27 -3.72 -16.79 -12.82
C ASN A 27 -2.74 -16.12 -13.82
N SER A 28 -1.64 -16.80 -14.17
CA SER A 28 -0.70 -16.27 -15.16
C SER A 28 -1.26 -16.44 -16.58
N ASP A 29 -1.41 -15.31 -17.30
CA ASP A 29 -1.81 -15.23 -18.70
C ASP A 29 -0.62 -14.97 -19.64
N ILE A 30 0.60 -15.14 -19.13
CA ILE A 30 1.85 -15.10 -19.89
C ILE A 30 2.74 -16.30 -19.47
N PRO A 31 3.70 -16.70 -20.29
CA PRO A 31 4.65 -17.78 -19.91
C PRO A 31 5.38 -17.47 -18.61
N LEU A 32 5.46 -18.41 -17.69
CA LEU A 32 6.21 -18.25 -16.42
C LEU A 32 7.68 -17.91 -16.65
N SER A 33 8.26 -18.33 -17.77
CA SER A 33 9.60 -17.93 -18.20
C SER A 33 9.76 -16.41 -18.41
N GLU A 34 8.67 -15.67 -18.60
CA GLU A 34 8.64 -14.21 -18.73
C GLU A 34 8.44 -13.49 -17.38
N ILE A 35 8.10 -14.23 -16.33
CA ILE A 35 7.96 -13.74 -14.95
C ILE A 35 9.26 -14.02 -14.18
N GLU A 36 9.71 -13.04 -13.43
CA GLU A 36 10.77 -13.20 -12.43
C GLU A 36 10.12 -13.05 -11.04
N LEU A 37 10.15 -14.13 -10.27
CA LEU A 37 9.58 -14.13 -8.92
C LEU A 37 10.68 -13.99 -7.88
N ILE A 38 10.61 -12.94 -7.06
CA ILE A 38 11.59 -12.60 -6.03
C ILE A 38 10.89 -12.52 -4.68
N VAL A 39 11.30 -13.38 -3.74
CA VAL A 39 10.85 -13.34 -2.34
C VAL A 39 11.99 -12.84 -1.49
N VAL A 40 11.74 -11.75 -0.76
CA VAL A 40 12.67 -11.15 0.20
C VAL A 40 12.15 -11.42 1.60
N ASP A 41 12.89 -12.14 2.40
CA ASP A 41 12.55 -12.36 3.80
C ASP A 41 13.26 -11.36 4.71
N ASN A 42 12.49 -10.60 5.46
CA ASN A 42 12.95 -9.56 6.39
C ASN A 42 13.38 -10.14 7.75
N ASN A 43 14.19 -11.20 7.72
CA ASN A 43 14.75 -11.84 8.93
C ASN A 43 13.67 -12.51 9.82
N SER A 44 12.79 -13.31 9.22
CA SER A 44 11.83 -14.15 9.93
C SER A 44 12.52 -15.29 10.70
N THR A 45 11.96 -15.69 11.82
CA THR A 45 12.49 -16.82 12.62
C THR A 45 12.49 -18.14 11.84
N GLY A 46 11.49 -18.38 10.98
CA GLY A 46 11.34 -19.59 10.16
C GLY A 46 11.88 -19.47 8.72
N CYS A 47 12.68 -18.46 8.39
CA CYS A 47 13.11 -18.15 7.02
C CYS A 47 13.71 -19.36 6.29
N ASP A 48 14.66 -20.06 6.90
CA ASP A 48 15.36 -21.16 6.21
C ASP A 48 14.43 -22.34 5.90
N THR A 49 13.49 -22.65 6.80
CA THR A 49 12.45 -23.67 6.57
C THR A 49 11.50 -23.26 5.46
N MET A 50 11.04 -22.02 5.47
CA MET A 50 10.19 -21.45 4.43
C MET A 50 10.90 -21.48 3.07
N PHE A 51 12.17 -21.06 2.99
CA PHE A 51 12.94 -21.05 1.75
C PHE A 51 13.18 -22.46 1.20
N LYS A 52 13.49 -23.42 2.07
CA LYS A 52 13.62 -24.82 1.66
C LYS A 52 12.31 -25.35 1.04
N LYS A 53 11.17 -25.05 1.65
CA LYS A 53 9.87 -25.47 1.13
C LYS A 53 9.53 -24.75 -0.19
N LEU A 54 9.83 -23.44 -0.33
CA LEU A 54 9.64 -22.70 -1.58
C LEU A 54 10.45 -23.33 -2.73
N LYS A 55 11.72 -23.68 -2.50
CA LYS A 55 12.54 -24.37 -3.48
C LYS A 55 12.02 -25.77 -3.83
N THR A 56 11.51 -26.50 -2.86
CA THR A 56 10.91 -27.83 -3.10
C THR A 56 9.67 -27.74 -4.00
N LEU A 57 8.84 -26.69 -3.83
CA LEU A 57 7.58 -26.53 -4.57
C LEU A 57 7.79 -25.95 -5.98
N TRP A 58 8.70 -24.98 -6.14
CA TRP A 58 8.84 -24.19 -7.37
C TRP A 58 10.24 -24.17 -7.98
N GLY A 59 11.19 -24.95 -7.44
CA GLY A 59 12.53 -25.11 -8.00
C GLY A 59 13.41 -23.86 -7.87
N GLU A 60 14.37 -23.76 -8.79
CA GLU A 60 15.34 -22.64 -8.83
C GLU A 60 14.82 -21.41 -9.59
N ASP A 61 13.63 -21.46 -10.15
CA ASP A 61 13.01 -20.33 -10.88
C ASP A 61 12.58 -19.19 -9.95
N ILE A 62 12.57 -19.43 -8.63
CA ILE A 62 12.28 -18.42 -7.60
C ILE A 62 13.57 -17.89 -6.99
N VAL A 63 13.73 -16.57 -7.02
CA VAL A 63 14.84 -15.88 -6.37
C VAL A 63 14.50 -15.63 -4.90
N LEU A 64 15.27 -16.20 -3.98
CA LEU A 64 15.09 -16.08 -2.54
C LEU A 64 16.20 -15.23 -1.94
N ILE A 65 15.85 -14.17 -1.21
CA ILE A 65 16.78 -13.23 -0.59
C ILE A 65 16.48 -13.13 0.90
N LYS A 66 17.48 -13.41 1.72
CA LYS A 66 17.40 -13.28 3.17
C LYS A 66 18.02 -11.96 3.61
N ASN A 67 17.24 -11.07 4.20
CA ASN A 67 17.77 -9.88 4.84
C ASN A 67 18.37 -10.20 6.22
N ASN A 68 19.40 -9.48 6.60
CA ASN A 68 20.04 -9.63 7.91
C ASN A 68 19.23 -9.00 9.05
N SER A 69 18.29 -8.13 8.73
CA SER A 69 17.42 -7.44 9.69
C SER A 69 16.09 -7.07 9.05
N ASN A 70 15.07 -6.84 9.87
CA ASN A 70 13.80 -6.29 9.40
C ASN A 70 13.90 -4.77 9.29
N GLY A 71 14.16 -4.26 8.09
CA GLY A 71 14.20 -2.84 7.78
C GLY A 71 12.84 -2.24 7.39
N GLY A 72 11.74 -3.00 7.53
CA GLY A 72 10.39 -2.58 7.17
C GLY A 72 10.01 -2.88 5.72
N TYR A 73 8.80 -2.46 5.35
CA TYR A 73 8.20 -2.76 4.06
C TYR A 73 9.01 -2.17 2.89
N GLY A 74 9.33 -0.88 2.94
CA GLY A 74 10.03 -0.19 1.87
C GLY A 74 11.44 -0.74 1.64
N GLN A 75 12.19 -0.98 2.71
CA GLN A 75 13.55 -1.52 2.63
C GLN A 75 13.56 -2.94 2.03
N GLY A 76 12.66 -3.83 2.47
CA GLY A 76 12.57 -5.18 1.92
C GLY A 76 12.22 -5.18 0.43
N ASN A 77 11.27 -4.36 0.00
CA ASN A 77 10.93 -4.21 -1.41
C ASN A 77 12.12 -3.66 -2.22
N ASN A 78 12.85 -2.66 -1.70
CA ASN A 78 14.02 -2.11 -2.37
C ASN A 78 15.11 -3.15 -2.61
N VAL A 79 15.33 -4.07 -1.68
CA VAL A 79 16.27 -5.19 -1.86
C VAL A 79 15.86 -6.05 -3.06
N GLY A 80 14.58 -6.40 -3.16
CA GLY A 80 14.06 -7.16 -4.30
C GLY A 80 14.15 -6.38 -5.62
N ILE A 81 13.81 -5.10 -5.63
CA ILE A 81 13.81 -4.25 -6.82
C ILE A 81 15.23 -4.06 -7.36
N ARG A 82 16.23 -3.87 -6.49
CA ARG A 82 17.64 -3.78 -6.93
C ARG A 82 18.15 -5.07 -7.58
N ARG A 83 17.52 -6.20 -7.30
CA ARG A 83 17.86 -7.51 -7.88
C ARG A 83 17.08 -7.81 -9.16
N CYS A 84 15.93 -7.20 -9.36
CA CYS A 84 15.05 -7.54 -10.48
C CYS A 84 15.56 -7.06 -11.84
N SER A 85 15.24 -7.84 -12.88
CA SER A 85 15.71 -7.61 -14.25
C SER A 85 14.63 -7.06 -15.21
N ALA A 86 13.35 -7.27 -14.91
CA ALA A 86 12.27 -6.85 -15.79
C ALA A 86 12.00 -5.33 -15.72
N PRO A 87 11.53 -4.72 -16.83
CA PRO A 87 11.20 -3.30 -16.87
C PRO A 87 9.93 -2.92 -16.10
N LEU A 88 9.05 -3.88 -15.85
CA LEU A 88 7.82 -3.73 -15.08
C LEU A 88 7.93 -4.50 -13.78
N VAL A 89 7.66 -3.84 -12.67
CA VAL A 89 7.68 -4.43 -11.34
C VAL A 89 6.25 -4.53 -10.80
N LEU A 90 5.87 -5.69 -10.28
CA LEU A 90 4.69 -5.90 -9.45
C LEU A 90 5.15 -5.99 -8.00
N ILE A 91 4.75 -5.03 -7.19
CA ILE A 91 4.86 -5.11 -5.73
C ILE A 91 3.65 -5.86 -5.21
N MET A 92 3.84 -6.90 -4.40
CA MET A 92 2.74 -7.74 -3.93
C MET A 92 3.00 -8.24 -2.51
N ASN A 93 2.03 -8.08 -1.63
CA ASN A 93 2.10 -8.60 -0.26
C ASN A 93 1.90 -10.14 -0.24
N PRO A 94 2.46 -10.86 0.75
CA PRO A 94 2.32 -12.31 0.85
C PRO A 94 0.88 -12.78 1.17
N ASP A 95 0.03 -11.90 1.72
CA ASP A 95 -1.38 -12.13 2.00
C ASP A 95 -2.33 -11.71 0.86
N VAL A 96 -1.78 -11.43 -0.32
CA VAL A 96 -2.55 -11.18 -1.55
C VAL A 96 -2.73 -12.48 -2.34
N ARG A 97 -3.89 -12.59 -3.01
CA ARG A 97 -4.20 -13.66 -3.98
C ARG A 97 -4.66 -13.04 -5.29
N LEU A 98 -4.06 -13.42 -6.39
CA LEU A 98 -4.61 -13.08 -7.70
C LEU A 98 -5.87 -13.93 -7.91
N VAL A 99 -6.93 -13.30 -8.44
CA VAL A 99 -8.23 -13.94 -8.70
C VAL A 99 -8.64 -13.84 -10.17
N CYS A 100 -7.79 -13.26 -11.00
CA CYS A 100 -7.95 -13.19 -12.44
C CYS A 100 -6.59 -12.92 -13.11
N PRO A 101 -6.47 -13.19 -14.42
CA PRO A 101 -5.31 -12.82 -15.22
C PRO A 101 -5.05 -11.30 -15.22
N ILE A 102 -3.79 -10.89 -14.95
CA ILE A 102 -3.44 -9.46 -14.85
C ILE A 102 -2.21 -9.05 -15.67
N PHE A 103 -1.33 -10.00 -16.05
CA PHE A 103 -0.01 -9.68 -16.57
C PHE A 103 -0.05 -9.16 -18.00
N HIS A 104 -0.73 -9.88 -18.90
CA HIS A 104 -0.82 -9.48 -20.32
C HIS A 104 -1.35 -8.06 -20.47
N LYS A 105 -2.47 -7.76 -19.80
CA LYS A 105 -3.10 -6.44 -19.87
C LYS A 105 -2.21 -5.35 -19.25
N ALA A 106 -1.53 -5.61 -18.14
CA ALA A 106 -0.60 -4.67 -17.54
C ALA A 106 0.57 -4.37 -18.48
N ILE A 107 1.23 -5.39 -19.04
CA ILE A 107 2.33 -5.25 -20.00
C ILE A 107 1.89 -4.44 -21.21
N ASP A 108 0.73 -4.75 -21.79
CA ASP A 108 0.17 -4.05 -22.96
C ASP A 108 -0.05 -2.55 -22.67
N ARG A 109 -0.60 -2.21 -21.50
CA ARG A 109 -0.80 -0.80 -21.10
C ARG A 109 0.52 -0.05 -20.98
N PHE A 110 1.52 -0.60 -20.28
CA PHE A 110 2.84 0.04 -20.14
C PHE A 110 3.63 0.10 -21.44
N SER A 111 3.39 -0.84 -22.38
CA SER A 111 4.02 -0.83 -23.69
C SER A 111 3.46 0.30 -24.58
N LYS A 112 2.15 0.53 -24.53
CA LYS A 112 1.42 1.53 -25.32
C LYS A 112 1.60 2.95 -24.80
N ASP A 113 1.75 3.13 -23.49
CA ASP A 113 1.91 4.46 -22.89
C ASP A 113 3.16 4.56 -22.02
N LYS A 114 4.22 5.11 -22.58
CA LYS A 114 5.50 5.31 -21.90
C LYS A 114 5.46 6.34 -20.76
N SER A 115 4.39 7.12 -20.66
CA SER A 115 4.18 8.05 -19.54
C SER A 115 3.52 7.38 -18.33
N MET A 116 3.11 6.10 -18.45
CA MET A 116 2.50 5.37 -17.34
C MET A 116 3.56 5.00 -16.30
N CYS A 117 3.35 5.49 -15.06
CA CYS A 117 4.25 5.24 -13.93
C CYS A 117 3.75 4.07 -13.09
N MET A 118 2.46 4.05 -12.79
CA MET A 118 1.83 3.05 -11.91
C MET A 118 0.50 2.57 -12.49
N LEU A 119 0.17 1.31 -12.19
CA LEU A 119 -1.13 0.72 -12.45
C LEU A 119 -1.66 0.09 -11.16
N GLY A 120 -2.74 0.68 -10.65
CA GLY A 120 -3.50 0.14 -9.54
C GLY A 120 -4.61 -0.78 -10.02
N MET A 121 -4.98 -1.73 -9.19
CA MET A 121 -5.98 -2.75 -9.46
C MET A 121 -7.06 -2.76 -8.38
N LYS A 122 -8.19 -3.39 -8.66
CA LYS A 122 -9.28 -3.50 -7.71
C LYS A 122 -8.94 -4.50 -6.60
N GLN A 123 -8.86 -4.01 -5.37
CA GLN A 123 -8.69 -4.83 -4.19
C GLN A 123 -10.05 -5.34 -3.71
N TRP A 124 -10.17 -6.64 -3.50
CA TRP A 124 -11.28 -7.26 -2.80
C TRP A 124 -10.85 -7.69 -1.40
N LEU A 125 -11.75 -7.60 -0.42
CA LEU A 125 -11.49 -8.08 0.94
C LEU A 125 -11.91 -9.54 1.09
N THR A 126 -13.00 -9.93 0.44
CA THR A 126 -13.47 -11.31 0.30
C THR A 126 -14.04 -11.53 -1.10
N LEU A 127 -14.19 -12.79 -1.51
CA LEU A 127 -14.84 -13.11 -2.80
C LEU A 127 -16.34 -12.80 -2.79
N GLU A 128 -16.96 -12.77 -1.61
CA GLU A 128 -18.40 -12.54 -1.42
C GLU A 128 -18.72 -11.05 -1.25
N ASP A 129 -17.81 -10.28 -0.64
CA ASP A 129 -17.96 -8.84 -0.44
C ASP A 129 -16.83 -8.08 -1.18
N PRO A 130 -17.13 -7.52 -2.36
CA PRO A 130 -16.17 -6.75 -3.14
C PRO A 130 -15.94 -5.33 -2.58
N SER A 131 -16.28 -5.06 -1.31
CA SER A 131 -15.90 -3.79 -0.67
C SER A 131 -14.40 -3.55 -0.83
N THR A 132 -14.02 -2.34 -1.20
CA THR A 132 -12.66 -2.11 -1.67
C THR A 132 -11.98 -0.98 -0.93
N ASN A 133 -10.69 -1.17 -0.64
CA ASN A 133 -9.77 -0.12 -0.24
C ASN A 133 -8.65 0.00 -1.29
N SER A 134 -9.02 -0.01 -2.58
CA SER A 134 -8.07 0.00 -3.71
C SER A 134 -7.22 1.27 -3.76
N PHE A 135 -7.76 2.36 -3.24
CA PHE A 135 -7.11 3.67 -3.19
C PHE A 135 -7.68 4.52 -2.05
N THR A 136 -6.91 5.54 -1.65
CA THR A 136 -7.33 6.51 -0.63
C THR A 136 -6.85 7.92 -0.96
N CYS A 137 -7.51 8.94 -0.40
CA CYS A 137 -7.09 10.32 -0.56
C CYS A 137 -5.83 10.63 0.24
N THR A 138 -4.97 11.45 -0.32
CA THR A 138 -3.78 11.96 0.37
C THR A 138 -4.17 12.89 1.52
N TYR A 139 -3.33 12.98 2.56
CA TYR A 139 -3.55 13.87 3.71
C TYR A 139 -3.46 15.38 3.36
N MET A 140 -3.06 15.71 2.14
CA MET A 140 -2.88 17.09 1.69
C MET A 140 -4.15 17.86 1.43
N MET A 141 -5.24 17.18 1.25
CA MET A 141 -6.55 17.82 1.06
C MET A 141 -7.10 18.35 2.39
N ASN A 142 -8.01 19.32 2.30
CA ASN A 142 -8.82 19.71 3.44
C ASN A 142 -9.47 18.47 4.08
N GLY A 143 -9.25 18.24 5.38
CA GLY A 143 -9.63 17.01 6.06
C GLY A 143 -11.09 16.60 5.88
N TYR A 144 -12.04 17.55 5.83
CA TYR A 144 -13.45 17.25 5.52
C TYR A 144 -13.64 16.80 4.08
N LEU A 145 -13.04 17.53 3.12
CA LEU A 145 -13.16 17.20 1.70
C LEU A 145 -12.49 15.85 1.40
N SER A 146 -11.32 15.57 1.95
CA SER A 146 -10.65 14.29 1.72
C SER A 146 -11.47 13.11 2.26
N THR A 147 -12.10 13.24 3.42
CA THR A 147 -12.93 12.19 4.00
C THR A 147 -14.18 11.93 3.16
N ILE A 148 -14.88 13.01 2.74
CA ILE A 148 -16.07 12.90 1.91
C ILE A 148 -15.73 12.35 0.52
N LEU A 149 -14.70 12.92 -0.12
CA LEU A 149 -14.27 12.49 -1.45
C LEU A 149 -13.81 11.03 -1.45
N SER A 150 -13.02 10.63 -0.45
CA SER A 150 -12.60 9.24 -0.30
C SER A 150 -13.80 8.30 -0.20
N ALA A 151 -14.78 8.61 0.66
CA ALA A 151 -15.97 7.79 0.83
C ALA A 151 -16.82 7.69 -0.44
N LEU A 152 -17.02 8.80 -1.16
CA LEU A 152 -17.77 8.82 -2.41
C LEU A 152 -17.03 8.06 -3.52
N CYS A 153 -15.74 8.32 -3.70
CA CYS A 153 -14.95 7.69 -4.76
C CYS A 153 -14.78 6.19 -4.52
N THR A 154 -14.58 5.75 -3.27
CA THR A 154 -14.55 4.33 -2.93
C THR A 154 -15.89 3.66 -3.25
N ARG A 155 -17.01 4.29 -2.88
CA ARG A 155 -18.36 3.76 -3.16
C ARG A 155 -18.68 3.68 -4.66
N LEU A 156 -18.21 4.66 -5.44
CA LEU A 156 -18.44 4.75 -6.89
C LEU A 156 -17.34 4.07 -7.71
N ASP A 157 -16.31 3.54 -7.06
CA ASP A 157 -15.13 2.95 -7.70
C ASP A 157 -14.40 3.92 -8.66
N ILE A 158 -14.29 5.20 -8.27
CA ILE A 158 -13.70 6.29 -9.07
C ILE A 158 -12.35 6.69 -8.47
N TYR A 159 -11.28 6.53 -9.25
CA TYR A 159 -9.93 6.96 -8.90
C TYR A 159 -9.58 8.31 -9.50
N ILE A 160 -9.04 9.22 -8.70
CA ILE A 160 -8.60 10.55 -9.12
C ILE A 160 -7.12 10.70 -8.82
N ALA A 161 -6.26 10.47 -9.81
CA ALA A 161 -4.81 10.43 -9.67
C ALA A 161 -4.19 11.66 -8.97
N LYS A 162 -4.78 12.84 -9.15
CA LYS A 162 -4.30 14.07 -8.51
C LYS A 162 -4.42 14.06 -6.98
N TYR A 163 -5.37 13.30 -6.44
CA TYR A 163 -5.77 13.38 -5.03
C TYR A 163 -5.71 12.04 -4.30
N MET A 164 -5.40 10.95 -5.00
CA MET A 164 -5.47 9.60 -4.46
C MET A 164 -4.21 8.82 -4.79
N HIS A 165 -3.79 7.96 -3.88
CA HIS A 165 -2.77 6.93 -4.09
C HIS A 165 -3.39 5.55 -3.97
N PHE A 166 -2.75 4.54 -4.59
CA PHE A 166 -3.19 3.14 -4.51
C PHE A 166 -2.90 2.52 -3.16
N SER A 167 -3.58 1.41 -2.85
CA SER A 167 -3.18 0.51 -1.77
C SER A 167 -1.82 -0.09 -2.07
N GLY A 168 -0.95 -0.16 -1.07
CA GLY A 168 0.40 -0.72 -1.18
C GLY A 168 0.44 -2.24 -1.27
N SER A 169 -0.69 -2.91 -1.14
CA SER A 169 -0.72 -4.37 -1.08
C SER A 169 -0.43 -5.06 -2.42
N CYS A 170 -0.84 -4.43 -3.56
CA CYS A 170 -0.59 -4.99 -4.89
C CYS A 170 -0.73 -3.91 -5.99
N PHE A 171 0.36 -3.57 -6.67
CA PHE A 171 0.35 -2.60 -7.77
C PHE A 171 1.55 -2.78 -8.70
N PHE A 172 1.37 -2.42 -9.98
CA PHE A 172 2.47 -2.37 -10.94
C PHE A 172 3.11 -0.98 -10.96
N ILE A 173 4.43 -0.96 -11.17
CA ILE A 173 5.22 0.27 -11.30
C ILE A 173 6.29 0.12 -12.38
N ASN A 174 6.51 1.18 -13.15
CA ASN A 174 7.62 1.25 -14.11
C ASN A 174 8.94 1.32 -13.35
N LYS A 175 9.81 0.32 -13.55
CA LYS A 175 11.08 0.19 -12.82
C LYS A 175 11.97 1.43 -12.98
N ALA A 176 12.19 1.88 -14.20
CA ALA A 176 13.09 3.00 -14.47
C ALA A 176 12.59 4.31 -13.84
N MET A 177 11.28 4.55 -13.85
CA MET A 177 10.69 5.72 -13.20
C MET A 177 10.76 5.62 -11.68
N PHE A 178 10.63 4.41 -11.14
CA PHE A 178 10.74 4.16 -9.70
C PHE A 178 12.18 4.36 -9.22
N GLU A 179 13.17 3.83 -9.95
CA GLU A 179 14.60 4.08 -9.66
C GLU A 179 14.96 5.56 -9.74
N ALA A 180 14.40 6.29 -10.71
CA ALA A 180 14.65 7.72 -10.90
C ALA A 180 14.11 8.61 -9.75
N ILE A 181 13.19 8.11 -8.92
CA ILE A 181 12.74 8.77 -7.70
C ILE A 181 13.40 8.24 -6.43
N GLY A 182 14.35 7.29 -6.54
CA GLY A 182 15.10 6.72 -5.41
C GLY A 182 14.41 5.55 -4.70
N LEU A 183 13.44 4.88 -5.34
CA LEU A 183 12.69 3.73 -4.79
C LEU A 183 11.84 4.10 -3.56
N PHE A 184 11.57 3.14 -2.65
CA PHE A 184 10.93 3.43 -1.36
C PHE A 184 11.85 4.21 -0.42
N ASP A 185 11.26 5.07 0.40
CA ASP A 185 11.98 5.77 1.48
C ASP A 185 12.25 4.81 2.66
N GLU A 186 13.48 4.38 2.80
CA GLU A 186 13.90 3.43 3.85
C GLU A 186 13.96 4.05 5.25
N SER A 187 13.79 5.37 5.39
CA SER A 187 13.75 6.03 6.70
C SER A 187 12.40 5.85 7.41
N VAL A 188 11.40 5.31 6.75
CA VAL A 188 10.08 4.97 7.29
C VAL A 188 9.96 3.45 7.35
N PHE A 189 9.70 2.94 8.54
CA PHE A 189 9.62 1.49 8.75
C PHE A 189 8.37 0.88 8.08
N LEU A 190 7.22 1.53 8.24
CA LEU A 190 5.94 1.05 7.74
C LEU A 190 4.90 2.19 7.69
N TYR A 191 4.04 2.16 6.66
CA TYR A 191 2.93 3.07 6.36
C TYR A 191 3.32 4.39 5.69
N GLY A 192 2.51 4.79 4.73
CA GLY A 192 2.64 6.04 3.99
C GLY A 192 3.60 5.99 2.80
N GLU A 193 4.16 4.82 2.52
CA GLU A 193 5.07 4.61 1.41
C GLU A 193 4.40 4.89 0.06
N GLU A 194 3.14 4.52 -0.08
CA GLU A 194 2.38 4.69 -1.31
C GLU A 194 2.08 6.16 -1.59
N ASP A 195 1.72 6.93 -0.56
CA ASP A 195 1.49 8.38 -0.66
C ASP A 195 2.79 9.11 -1.00
N ASP A 196 3.93 8.66 -0.45
CA ASP A 196 5.25 9.21 -0.75
C ASP A 196 5.68 8.93 -2.20
N ILE A 197 5.57 7.67 -2.67
CA ILE A 197 5.88 7.30 -4.06
C ILE A 197 5.01 8.10 -5.02
N HIS A 198 3.71 8.16 -4.76
CA HIS A 198 2.76 8.92 -5.55
C HIS A 198 3.20 10.38 -5.66
N TYR A 199 3.52 11.03 -4.54
CA TYR A 199 3.99 12.40 -4.49
C TYR A 199 5.28 12.59 -5.30
N ARG A 200 6.31 11.75 -5.08
CA ARG A 200 7.61 11.88 -5.76
C ARG A 200 7.51 11.64 -7.26
N LEU A 201 6.72 10.67 -7.71
CA LEU A 201 6.47 10.44 -9.15
C LEU A 201 5.79 11.65 -9.81
N MET A 202 4.72 12.17 -9.21
CA MET A 202 3.97 13.32 -9.74
C MET A 202 4.83 14.60 -9.81
N HIS A 203 5.77 14.77 -8.89
CA HIS A 203 6.67 15.95 -8.89
C HIS A 203 7.87 15.80 -9.82
N ARG A 204 8.38 14.56 -9.98
CA ARG A 204 9.54 14.31 -10.83
C ARG A 204 9.18 14.30 -12.31
N PHE A 205 8.00 13.79 -12.68
CA PHE A 205 7.59 13.58 -14.06
C PHE A 205 6.33 14.38 -14.39
N LYS A 206 6.46 15.44 -15.17
CA LYS A 206 5.33 16.33 -15.56
C LYS A 206 4.18 15.61 -16.29
N LYS A 207 4.47 14.49 -16.96
CA LYS A 207 3.49 13.70 -17.70
C LYS A 207 3.26 12.31 -17.09
N CYS A 208 3.53 12.15 -15.78
CA CYS A 208 3.30 10.89 -15.08
C CYS A 208 1.82 10.52 -15.07
N LYS A 209 1.51 9.31 -15.54
CA LYS A 209 0.16 8.76 -15.49
C LYS A 209 0.09 7.62 -14.48
N MET A 210 -0.81 7.75 -13.52
CA MET A 210 -1.21 6.70 -12.62
C MET A 210 -2.61 6.26 -12.99
N VAL A 211 -2.75 5.00 -13.40
CA VAL A 211 -3.99 4.44 -13.95
C VAL A 211 -4.56 3.43 -12.97
N TYR A 212 -5.86 3.50 -12.74
CA TYR A 212 -6.62 2.47 -12.04
C TYR A 212 -7.41 1.64 -13.05
N ASP A 213 -7.27 0.31 -12.97
CA ASP A 213 -8.03 -0.61 -13.81
C ASP A 213 -8.81 -1.60 -12.94
N ASN A 214 -10.09 -1.34 -12.78
CA ASN A 214 -10.98 -2.15 -11.96
C ASN A 214 -11.36 -3.51 -12.56
N SER A 215 -10.97 -3.78 -13.81
CA SER A 215 -11.10 -5.12 -14.37
C SER A 215 -10.00 -6.07 -13.94
N LEU A 216 -8.85 -5.54 -13.50
CA LEU A 216 -7.77 -6.29 -12.86
C LEU A 216 -8.05 -6.36 -11.36
N LYS A 217 -8.08 -7.55 -10.80
CA LYS A 217 -8.57 -7.79 -9.43
C LYS A 217 -7.64 -8.67 -8.64
N TYR A 218 -7.57 -8.41 -7.36
CA TYR A 218 -6.88 -9.27 -6.40
C TYR A 218 -7.63 -9.29 -5.07
N LEU A 219 -7.46 -10.37 -4.33
CA LEU A 219 -7.96 -10.52 -2.98
C LEU A 219 -6.84 -10.19 -1.99
N HIS A 220 -7.11 -9.35 -1.01
CA HIS A 220 -6.18 -9.04 0.08
C HIS A 220 -6.76 -9.58 1.40
N LEU A 221 -6.17 -10.66 1.89
CA LEU A 221 -6.61 -11.38 3.09
C LEU A 221 -6.25 -10.61 4.37
N THR A 222 -6.76 -9.37 4.48
CA THR A 222 -6.55 -8.61 5.71
C THR A 222 -7.30 -9.28 6.85
N LYS A 223 -6.57 -9.64 7.92
CA LYS A 223 -7.23 -9.97 9.19
C LYS A 223 -7.97 -8.71 9.66
N GLU A 224 -9.24 -8.86 10.05
CA GLU A 224 -9.95 -7.77 10.72
C GLU A 224 -9.09 -7.28 11.90
N ARG A 225 -8.50 -6.10 11.73
CA ARG A 225 -7.77 -5.46 12.82
C ARG A 225 -8.82 -4.87 13.76
N GLN A 226 -8.79 -5.33 14.99
CA GLN A 226 -9.50 -4.61 16.04
C GLN A 226 -8.95 -3.18 16.11
N PRO A 227 -9.81 -2.16 16.20
CA PRO A 227 -9.38 -0.79 16.31
C PRO A 227 -8.40 -0.62 17.49
N ASP A 228 -7.20 -0.15 17.23
CA ASP A 228 -6.14 0.07 18.22
C ASP A 228 -5.65 1.52 18.17
N ILE A 229 -5.79 2.22 19.29
CA ILE A 229 -5.39 3.62 19.42
C ILE A 229 -3.89 3.83 19.22
N LYS A 230 -3.05 2.86 19.63
CA LYS A 230 -1.60 2.94 19.46
C LYS A 230 -1.22 2.89 17.97
N TYR A 231 -1.83 1.99 17.25
CA TYR A 231 -1.68 1.87 15.81
C TYR A 231 -2.08 3.16 15.08
N GLU A 232 -3.25 3.69 15.39
CA GLU A 232 -3.76 4.93 14.79
C GLU A 232 -2.89 6.15 15.11
N LYS A 233 -2.31 6.24 16.31
CA LYS A 233 -1.33 7.28 16.65
C LYS A 233 -0.08 7.18 15.79
N THR A 234 0.43 5.96 15.55
CA THR A 234 1.58 5.72 14.66
C THR A 234 1.28 6.20 13.24
N LEU A 235 0.09 5.94 12.69
CA LEU A 235 -0.30 6.44 11.37
C LEU A 235 -0.28 7.98 11.30
N ILE A 236 -0.72 8.66 12.37
CA ILE A 236 -0.69 10.12 12.45
C ILE A 236 0.77 10.62 12.45
N ASP A 237 1.65 9.99 13.21
CA ASP A 237 3.05 10.38 13.33
C ASP A 237 3.79 10.18 12.01
N VAL A 238 3.58 9.05 11.36
CA VAL A 238 4.13 8.78 10.02
C VAL A 238 3.63 9.81 9.01
N ALA A 239 2.33 10.13 9.00
CA ALA A 239 1.78 11.14 8.11
C ALA A 239 2.40 12.54 8.34
N VAL A 240 2.68 12.89 9.60
CA VAL A 240 3.38 14.16 9.92
C VAL A 240 4.80 14.15 9.37
N ILE A 241 5.56 13.06 9.57
CA ILE A 241 6.94 12.92 9.06
C ILE A 241 6.96 13.00 7.54
N GLN A 242 6.11 12.24 6.86
CA GLN A 242 6.03 12.20 5.40
C GLN A 242 5.64 13.57 4.82
N ASN A 243 4.65 14.23 5.40
CA ASN A 243 4.22 15.55 4.94
C ASN A 243 5.29 16.63 5.17
N LYS A 244 6.04 16.54 6.28
CA LYS A 244 7.18 17.44 6.51
C LYS A 244 8.26 17.26 5.44
N LYS A 245 8.56 16.03 5.02
CA LYS A 245 9.48 15.74 3.90
C LYS A 245 9.00 16.33 2.57
N LYS A 246 7.68 16.39 2.37
CA LYS A 246 7.03 17.01 1.20
C LYS A 246 7.01 18.56 1.29
N GLY A 247 7.56 19.16 2.33
CA GLY A 247 7.59 20.61 2.54
C GLY A 247 6.33 21.19 3.17
N TYR A 248 5.44 20.37 3.72
CA TYR A 248 4.19 20.83 4.35
C TYR A 248 4.38 21.13 5.84
N ASP A 249 3.70 22.18 6.30
CA ASP A 249 3.68 22.52 7.73
C ASP A 249 2.97 21.43 8.55
N GLU A 250 3.62 20.99 9.62
CA GLU A 250 3.08 19.98 10.55
C GLU A 250 1.71 20.39 11.10
N ARG A 251 1.52 21.69 11.42
CA ARG A 251 0.26 22.22 11.94
C ARG A 251 -0.90 22.08 10.95
N ILE A 252 -0.60 22.20 9.64
CA ILE A 252 -1.60 21.99 8.58
C ILE A 252 -1.98 20.52 8.52
N THR A 253 -1.01 19.61 8.57
CA THR A 253 -1.25 18.17 8.62
C THR A 253 -2.11 17.77 9.81
N LEU A 254 -1.74 18.21 11.02
CA LEU A 254 -2.49 17.94 12.25
C LEU A 254 -3.90 18.58 12.24
N LYS A 255 -4.04 19.79 11.69
CA LYS A 255 -5.35 20.45 11.51
C LYS A 255 -6.27 19.63 10.60
N ASN A 256 -5.75 19.14 9.48
CA ASN A 256 -6.54 18.33 8.54
C ASN A 256 -6.90 16.97 9.16
N ARG A 257 -5.97 16.33 9.88
CA ARG A 257 -6.28 15.08 10.61
C ARG A 257 -7.37 15.29 11.66
N LEU A 258 -7.30 16.38 12.41
CA LEU A 258 -8.31 16.73 13.40
C LEU A 258 -9.71 16.91 12.76
N ARG A 259 -9.80 17.48 11.57
CA ARG A 259 -11.04 17.59 10.80
C ARG A 259 -11.60 16.22 10.42
N CYS A 260 -10.74 15.32 9.92
CA CYS A 260 -11.13 13.94 9.60
C CYS A 260 -11.69 13.22 10.84
N ILE A 261 -10.97 13.29 11.97
CA ILE A 261 -11.40 12.68 13.23
C ILE A 261 -12.74 13.24 13.70
N ASN A 262 -12.95 14.57 13.66
CA ASN A 262 -14.20 15.16 14.06
C ASN A 262 -15.40 14.69 13.20
N LEU A 263 -15.19 14.52 11.89
CA LEU A 263 -16.23 13.99 11.00
C LEU A 263 -16.53 12.51 11.29
N GLN A 264 -15.48 11.72 11.58
CA GLN A 264 -15.64 10.32 11.98
C GLN A 264 -16.39 10.20 13.31
N ILE A 265 -16.05 11.03 14.31
CA ILE A 265 -16.77 11.09 15.59
C ILE A 265 -18.24 11.44 15.38
N PHE A 266 -18.53 12.43 14.55
CA PHE A 266 -19.90 12.81 14.23
C PHE A 266 -20.67 11.64 13.61
N ARG A 267 -20.08 10.97 12.64
CA ARG A 267 -20.67 9.78 12.00
C ARG A 267 -20.92 8.66 13.00
N GLU A 268 -19.98 8.35 13.88
CA GLU A 268 -20.13 7.27 14.87
C GLU A 268 -21.19 7.63 15.94
N ARG A 269 -21.31 8.89 16.35
CA ARG A 269 -22.37 9.34 17.23
C ARG A 269 -23.77 9.18 16.62
N LEU A 270 -23.90 9.48 15.32
CA LEU A 270 -25.15 9.21 14.59
C LEU A 270 -25.44 7.70 14.56
N ARG A 271 -24.46 6.85 14.25
CA ARG A 271 -24.63 5.39 14.23
C ARG A 271 -25.10 4.84 15.59
N ILE A 272 -24.54 5.36 16.68
CA ILE A 272 -24.97 5.00 18.04
C ILE A 272 -26.40 5.48 18.31
N MET A 273 -26.75 6.69 17.91
CA MET A 273 -28.11 7.24 18.06
C MET A 273 -29.15 6.39 17.29
N PHE A 274 -28.75 5.79 16.14
CA PHE A 274 -29.60 4.90 15.35
C PHE A 274 -29.46 3.41 15.68
N GLY A 275 -29.00 3.07 16.91
CA GLY A 275 -29.07 1.71 17.46
C GLY A 275 -27.77 0.89 17.47
N LYS A 276 -26.63 1.44 17.07
CA LYS A 276 -25.33 0.77 17.24
C LYS A 276 -24.90 0.84 18.72
N ASN A 277 -24.79 -0.29 19.40
CA ASN A 277 -24.44 -0.35 20.81
C ASN A 277 -22.93 -0.30 21.10
N ASP A 278 -22.07 -0.64 20.13
CA ASP A 278 -20.61 -0.66 20.30
C ASP A 278 -20.04 0.77 20.21
N LYS A 279 -19.40 1.22 21.31
CA LYS A 279 -18.76 2.53 21.47
C LYS A 279 -17.22 2.47 21.32
N THR A 280 -16.65 1.30 21.04
CA THR A 280 -15.19 1.10 21.01
C THR A 280 -14.51 2.08 20.05
N LEU A 281 -15.01 2.16 18.81
CA LEU A 281 -14.46 3.07 17.80
C LEU A 281 -14.60 4.54 18.21
N LEU A 282 -15.73 4.92 18.82
CA LEU A 282 -15.94 6.30 19.31
C LEU A 282 -14.91 6.67 20.37
N ASN A 283 -14.64 5.79 21.33
CA ASN A 283 -13.65 6.03 22.39
C ASN A 283 -12.24 6.20 21.83
N ILE A 284 -11.87 5.38 20.86
CA ILE A 284 -10.60 5.50 20.14
C ILE A 284 -10.49 6.85 19.42
N LEU A 285 -11.52 7.25 18.68
CA LEU A 285 -11.53 8.52 17.96
C LEU A 285 -11.45 9.74 18.90
N GLU A 286 -12.11 9.71 20.06
CA GLU A 286 -11.99 10.78 21.06
C GLU A 286 -10.57 10.82 21.66
N GLY A 287 -9.96 9.68 21.93
CA GLY A 287 -8.55 9.60 22.35
C GLY A 287 -7.57 10.13 21.31
N LEU A 288 -7.80 9.83 20.03
CA LEU A 288 -7.00 10.37 18.92
C LEU A 288 -7.18 11.89 18.77
N LYS A 289 -8.39 12.39 18.98
CA LYS A 289 -8.66 13.82 18.97
C LYS A 289 -7.86 14.57 20.02
N LEU A 290 -7.76 14.02 21.24
CA LEU A 290 -6.92 14.57 22.30
C LEU A 290 -5.45 14.55 21.91
N TYR A 291 -4.94 13.41 21.46
CA TYR A 291 -3.56 13.26 20.99
C TYR A 291 -3.16 14.28 19.92
N VAL A 292 -4.00 14.46 18.89
CA VAL A 292 -3.73 15.44 17.81
C VAL A 292 -3.76 16.87 18.32
N LYS A 293 -4.64 17.20 19.29
CA LYS A 293 -4.69 18.54 19.91
C LYS A 293 -3.42 18.85 20.69
N GLU A 294 -2.96 17.92 21.54
CA GLU A 294 -1.73 18.04 22.33
C GLU A 294 -0.51 18.20 21.41
N LYS A 295 -0.36 17.32 20.41
CA LYS A 295 0.72 17.41 19.43
C LYS A 295 0.74 18.75 18.70
N ARG A 296 -0.44 19.27 18.33
CA ARG A 296 -0.57 20.58 17.68
C ARG A 296 -0.23 21.75 18.59
N GLN A 297 -0.48 21.65 19.88
CA GLN A 297 -0.08 22.66 20.86
C GLN A 297 1.44 22.70 21.02
N ASN A 298 2.07 21.52 21.12
CA ASN A 298 3.51 21.38 21.27
C ASN A 298 4.27 21.87 20.01
N SER A 299 3.71 21.69 18.81
CA SER A 299 4.29 22.23 17.56
C SER A 299 4.26 23.77 17.44
N LYS A 300 3.65 24.49 18.41
CA LYS A 300 3.64 25.97 18.46
C LYS A 300 4.75 26.56 19.33
N LEU A 301 5.40 25.74 20.15
CA LEU A 301 6.53 26.21 20.98
C LEU A 301 7.76 26.33 20.09
N PRO A 302 8.46 27.48 20.04
CA PRO A 302 9.74 27.58 19.37
C PRO A 302 10.73 26.63 20.05
N GLN A 303 11.46 25.87 19.24
CA GLN A 303 12.66 25.16 19.73
C GLN A 303 13.77 26.15 20.02
#